data_a962cf27ad8a2ca1677ea269fef8d44e
#
_entry.id   a962cf27ad8a2ca1677ea269fef8d44e
#
_cell.length_a   1.000
_cell.length_b   1.000
_cell.length_c   1.000
_cell.angle_alpha   90.00
_cell.angle_beta   90.00
_cell.angle_gamma   90.00
#
_symmetry.space_group_name_H-M   'P 1'
#
loop_
_entity.id
_entity.type
_entity.pdbx_description
1 polymer ?
#
loop_
_entity_poly.entity_id
_entity_poly.type
_entity_poly.pdbx_seq_one_letter_code
_entity_poly.pdbx_strand_id
1 'polypeptide(L)'
;MNQRNSGFANLAARAIAAATVFLMASLSAAPVVPAQGSNEVAVEASIKDLHAKFKITAAQEDQWVRVAAAMRDNAKTMDRLTSAKMANAKTMTAVEDINSYGVIAYAHADELKKFAPVFAALYARMSDAQKAQADELFRHGAQDTDHLLSL
;
A
#
# COMPACT_ATOMS: atom_id res chain seq x y z
N MET A 1 3.53 -16.19 -29.06
CA MET A 1 3.68 -14.75 -29.33
C MET A 1 2.58 -14.03 -28.59
N ASN A 2 2.83 -13.52 -27.41
CA ASN A 2 2.25 -12.27 -26.89
C ASN A 2 2.84 -11.92 -25.51
N GLN A 3 4.01 -11.28 -25.50
CA GLN A 3 4.69 -10.79 -24.31
C GLN A 3 4.38 -9.30 -24.08
N ARG A 4 3.12 -8.91 -23.90
CA ARG A 4 2.79 -7.49 -23.71
C ARG A 4 1.97 -7.13 -22.46
N ASN A 5 1.64 -8.09 -21.59
CA ASN A 5 0.78 -7.81 -20.43
C ASN A 5 1.43 -7.92 -19.04
N SER A 6 2.70 -8.25 -18.94
CA SER A 6 3.37 -8.43 -17.62
C SER A 6 3.87 -7.14 -16.96
N GLY A 7 3.83 -6.00 -17.65
CA GLY A 7 4.34 -4.73 -17.11
C GLY A 7 3.38 -3.96 -16.20
N PHE A 8 2.09 -4.18 -16.31
CA PHE A 8 1.09 -3.35 -15.63
C PHE A 8 0.59 -3.92 -14.29
N ALA A 9 0.68 -5.23 -14.10
CA ALA A 9 0.27 -5.88 -12.85
C ALA A 9 1.14 -5.47 -11.65
N ASN A 10 2.43 -5.21 -11.89
CA ASN A 10 3.38 -4.87 -10.84
C ASN A 10 3.20 -3.46 -10.24
N LEU A 11 2.53 -2.54 -10.93
CA LEU A 11 2.39 -1.16 -10.43
C LEU A 11 1.31 -1.03 -9.36
N ALA A 12 0.24 -1.80 -9.47
CA ALA A 12 -0.89 -1.73 -8.55
C ALA A 12 -0.65 -2.49 -7.24
N ALA A 13 0.01 -3.65 -7.32
CA ALA A 13 0.44 -4.39 -6.14
C ALA A 13 1.46 -3.61 -5.30
N ARG A 14 2.34 -2.84 -5.98
CA ARG A 14 3.29 -1.94 -5.32
C ARG A 14 2.63 -0.81 -4.53
N ALA A 15 1.44 -0.40 -4.88
CA ALA A 15 0.77 0.71 -4.22
C ALA A 15 0.19 0.36 -2.84
N ILE A 16 -0.20 -0.89 -2.61
CA ILE A 16 -0.68 -1.35 -1.29
C ILE A 16 0.50 -1.90 -0.46
N ALA A 17 1.51 -2.48 -1.13
CA ALA A 17 2.72 -3.02 -0.48
C ALA A 17 3.85 -1.98 -0.34
N ALA A 18 3.87 -0.89 -1.14
CA ALA A 18 4.93 0.12 -1.10
C ALA A 18 5.00 0.92 0.22
N ALA A 19 4.01 0.78 1.09
CA ALA A 19 4.12 1.28 2.46
C ALA A 19 5.04 0.42 3.35
N THR A 20 5.44 -0.79 2.93
CA THR A 20 6.19 -1.73 3.77
C THR A 20 7.57 -2.16 3.24
N VAL A 21 7.94 -1.86 1.99
CA VAL A 21 9.19 -2.37 1.40
C VAL A 21 10.09 -1.24 0.89
N PHE A 22 10.49 -0.34 1.79
CA PHE A 22 11.62 0.56 1.52
C PHE A 22 12.69 0.41 2.60
N LEU A 23 13.18 -0.81 2.79
CA LEU A 23 14.27 -1.02 3.72
C LEU A 23 15.21 -2.15 3.27
N MET A 24 15.86 -2.01 2.15
CA MET A 24 17.17 -2.64 1.86
C MET A 24 17.61 -2.25 0.45
N ALA A 25 18.33 -1.17 0.27
CA ALA A 25 19.43 -1.11 -0.68
C ALA A 25 20.13 0.25 -0.66
N SER A 26 21.43 0.19 -0.42
CA SER A 26 22.47 1.07 -0.95
C SER A 26 22.80 2.34 -0.19
N LEU A 27 23.90 2.25 0.55
CA LEU A 27 24.78 3.36 0.94
C LEU A 27 25.12 4.22 -0.29
N SER A 28 24.44 5.32 -0.44
CA SER A 28 24.92 6.48 -1.19
C SER A 28 24.41 7.70 -0.47
N ALA A 29 25.32 8.47 0.11
CA ALA A 29 25.02 9.70 0.81
C ALA A 29 24.56 10.77 -0.18
N ALA A 30 23.25 10.79 -0.43
CA ALA A 30 22.56 11.92 -1.04
C ALA A 30 21.80 12.66 0.06
N PRO A 31 21.61 13.98 -0.02
CA PRO A 31 20.88 14.74 1.01
C PRO A 31 19.48 14.18 1.13
N VAL A 32 19.11 13.76 2.35
CA VAL A 32 17.77 13.27 2.69
C VAL A 32 16.82 14.47 2.59
N VAL A 33 16.16 14.60 1.46
CA VAL A 33 14.98 15.45 1.32
C VAL A 33 13.86 14.75 2.09
N PRO A 34 13.09 15.42 2.94
CA PRO A 34 12.01 14.78 3.70
C PRO A 34 10.99 14.17 2.74
N ALA A 35 10.83 12.86 2.84
CA ALA A 35 10.05 12.02 1.91
C ALA A 35 8.51 12.17 2.03
N GLN A 36 8.01 13.13 2.78
CA GLN A 36 6.56 13.27 3.06
C GLN A 36 5.74 13.62 1.82
N GLY A 37 6.22 14.49 0.94
CA GLY A 37 5.51 14.84 -0.30
C GLY A 37 5.50 13.73 -1.34
N SER A 38 6.52 12.86 -1.38
CA SER A 38 6.62 11.77 -2.35
C SER A 38 5.63 10.64 -2.06
N ASN A 39 5.35 10.39 -0.78
CA ASN A 39 4.41 9.34 -0.35
C ASN A 39 2.96 9.74 -0.65
N GLU A 40 2.58 10.97 -0.41
CA GLU A 40 1.24 11.48 -0.70
C GLU A 40 0.94 11.45 -2.21
N VAL A 41 1.88 11.91 -3.04
CA VAL A 41 1.76 11.84 -4.50
C VAL A 41 1.62 10.40 -4.99
N ALA A 42 2.38 9.45 -4.42
CA ALA A 42 2.30 8.04 -4.77
C ALA A 42 0.95 7.43 -4.39
N VAL A 43 0.40 7.77 -3.22
CA VAL A 43 -0.92 7.31 -2.78
C VAL A 43 -2.02 7.83 -3.68
N GLU A 44 -2.01 9.12 -4.02
CA GLU A 44 -3.02 9.70 -4.94
C GLU A 44 -2.93 9.08 -6.34
N ALA A 45 -1.73 8.84 -6.85
CA ALA A 45 -1.53 8.13 -8.11
C ALA A 45 -2.13 6.71 -8.06
N SER A 46 -1.94 6.00 -6.95
CA SER A 46 -2.47 4.66 -6.73
C SER A 46 -4.00 4.65 -6.63
N ILE A 47 -4.59 5.60 -5.93
CA ILE A 47 -6.03 5.78 -5.82
C ILE A 47 -6.63 6.01 -7.22
N LYS A 48 -6.03 6.90 -8.00
CA LYS A 48 -6.47 7.18 -9.38
C LYS A 48 -6.35 5.97 -10.29
N ASP A 49 -5.25 5.23 -10.20
CA ASP A 49 -5.01 4.03 -11.00
C ASP A 49 -6.02 2.92 -10.67
N LEU A 50 -6.26 2.66 -9.38
CA LEU A 50 -7.25 1.68 -8.93
C LEU A 50 -8.68 2.06 -9.33
N HIS A 51 -9.06 3.34 -9.23
CA HIS A 51 -10.35 3.84 -9.70
C HIS A 51 -10.58 3.51 -11.18
N ALA A 52 -9.57 3.78 -12.00
CA ALA A 52 -9.61 3.51 -13.42
C ALA A 52 -9.64 1.99 -13.72
N LYS A 53 -8.83 1.19 -13.01
CA LYS A 53 -8.77 -0.26 -13.19
C LYS A 53 -10.08 -0.95 -12.82
N PHE A 54 -10.68 -0.56 -11.71
CA PHE A 54 -11.98 -1.10 -11.30
C PHE A 54 -13.14 -0.53 -12.10
N LYS A 55 -12.89 0.46 -12.98
CA LYS A 55 -13.92 1.13 -13.77
C LYS A 55 -15.10 1.59 -12.90
N ILE A 56 -14.77 2.29 -11.82
CA ILE A 56 -15.74 2.78 -10.83
C ILE A 56 -16.79 3.62 -11.55
N THR A 57 -18.06 3.31 -11.31
CA THR A 57 -19.21 4.01 -11.92
C THR A 57 -19.70 5.13 -11.01
N ALA A 58 -20.46 6.07 -11.56
CA ALA A 58 -21.08 7.15 -10.77
C ALA A 58 -21.91 6.64 -9.57
N ALA A 59 -22.56 5.49 -9.68
CA ALA A 59 -23.32 4.86 -8.60
C ALA A 59 -22.44 4.26 -7.49
N GLN A 60 -21.14 4.09 -7.74
CA GLN A 60 -20.16 3.51 -6.82
C GLN A 60 -19.26 4.58 -6.17
N GLU A 61 -19.32 5.84 -6.63
CA GLU A 61 -18.42 6.91 -6.18
C GLU A 61 -18.47 7.15 -4.67
N ASP A 62 -19.63 7.13 -4.04
CA ASP A 62 -19.75 7.31 -2.60
C ASP A 62 -18.98 6.24 -1.80
N GLN A 63 -18.98 5.00 -2.29
CA GLN A 63 -18.21 3.92 -1.65
C GLN A 63 -16.74 4.03 -1.99
N TRP A 64 -16.41 4.43 -3.22
CA TRP A 64 -15.03 4.67 -3.64
C TRP A 64 -14.35 5.76 -2.81
N VAL A 65 -15.02 6.89 -2.56
CA VAL A 65 -14.49 7.96 -1.70
C VAL A 65 -14.08 7.45 -0.32
N ARG A 66 -14.87 6.53 0.26
CA ARG A 66 -14.53 5.90 1.55
C ARG A 66 -13.30 4.99 1.45
N VAL A 67 -13.19 4.21 0.38
CA VAL A 67 -12.01 3.38 0.11
C VAL A 67 -10.76 4.27 -0.05
N ALA A 68 -10.85 5.32 -0.84
CA ALA A 68 -9.77 6.27 -1.03
C ALA A 68 -9.35 6.98 0.28
N ALA A 69 -10.32 7.34 1.13
CA ALA A 69 -10.04 7.90 2.45
C ALA A 69 -9.26 6.91 3.33
N ALA A 70 -9.70 5.65 3.40
CA ALA A 70 -9.00 4.62 4.16
C ALA A 70 -7.57 4.36 3.64
N MET A 71 -7.35 4.42 2.33
CA MET A 71 -6.00 4.32 1.74
C MET A 71 -5.10 5.49 2.16
N ARG A 72 -5.63 6.71 2.19
CA ARG A 72 -4.90 7.90 2.65
C ARG A 72 -4.55 7.83 4.12
N ASP A 73 -5.49 7.39 4.95
CA ASP A 73 -5.30 7.27 6.40
C ASP A 73 -4.24 6.20 6.73
N ASN A 74 -4.29 5.06 6.05
CA ASN A 74 -3.25 4.04 6.16
C ASN A 74 -1.87 4.62 5.78
N ALA A 75 -1.77 5.29 4.64
CA ALA A 75 -0.51 5.87 4.18
C ALA A 75 0.05 6.89 5.19
N LYS A 76 -0.78 7.77 5.74
CA LYS A 76 -0.37 8.74 6.77
C LYS A 76 0.11 8.05 8.05
N THR A 77 -0.59 6.99 8.47
CA THR A 77 -0.20 6.22 9.65
C THR A 77 1.16 5.56 9.45
N MET A 78 1.37 4.90 8.32
CA MET A 78 2.63 4.24 7.98
C MET A 78 3.78 5.24 7.83
N ASP A 79 3.55 6.35 7.14
CA ASP A 79 4.55 7.41 6.97
C ASP A 79 5.01 7.98 8.31
N ARG A 80 4.07 8.32 9.19
CA ARG A 80 4.38 8.83 10.53
C ARG A 80 5.22 7.84 11.36
N LEU A 81 4.87 6.56 11.35
CA LEU A 81 5.58 5.53 12.13
C LEU A 81 6.97 5.26 11.56
N THR A 82 7.09 5.17 10.24
CA THR A 82 8.37 4.96 9.56
C THR A 82 9.29 6.16 9.74
N SER A 83 8.77 7.37 9.60
CA SER A 83 9.53 8.61 9.82
C SER A 83 10.02 8.73 11.26
N ALA A 84 9.18 8.40 12.25
CA ALA A 84 9.58 8.39 13.65
C ALA A 84 10.69 7.35 13.93
N LYS A 85 10.59 6.16 13.34
CA LYS A 85 11.64 5.13 13.42
C LYS A 85 12.94 5.63 12.80
N MET A 86 12.89 6.21 11.61
CA MET A 86 14.08 6.72 10.91
C MET A 86 14.77 7.86 11.67
N ALA A 87 13.99 8.77 12.26
CA ALA A 87 14.52 9.88 13.05
C ALA A 87 15.34 9.41 14.25
N ASN A 88 14.98 8.29 14.86
CA ASN A 88 15.62 7.73 16.03
C ASN A 88 16.63 6.60 15.72
N ALA A 89 16.75 6.17 14.47
CA ALA A 89 17.50 4.98 14.06
C ALA A 89 18.97 4.95 14.55
N LYS A 90 19.62 6.12 14.64
CA LYS A 90 21.04 6.22 15.07
C LYS A 90 21.24 6.05 16.58
N THR A 91 20.20 6.23 17.37
CA THR A 91 20.26 6.19 18.84
C THR A 91 19.53 5.00 19.45
N MET A 92 18.76 4.27 18.64
CA MET A 92 18.02 3.07 19.06
C MET A 92 18.97 1.93 19.41
N THR A 93 18.68 1.26 20.50
CA THR A 93 19.22 -0.08 20.79
C THR A 93 18.58 -1.12 19.88
N ALA A 94 19.20 -2.29 19.74
CA ALA A 94 18.61 -3.39 18.95
C ALA A 94 17.21 -3.80 19.45
N VAL A 95 16.98 -3.73 20.77
CA VAL A 95 15.66 -4.05 21.36
C VAL A 95 14.62 -3.00 20.98
N GLU A 96 14.96 -1.72 21.03
CA GLU A 96 14.07 -0.62 20.61
C GLU A 96 13.77 -0.69 19.11
N ASP A 97 14.78 -1.04 18.31
CA ASP A 97 14.59 -1.22 16.86
C ASP A 97 13.62 -2.36 16.55
N ILE A 98 13.79 -3.54 17.17
CA ILE A 98 12.86 -4.67 17.04
C ILE A 98 11.44 -4.27 17.49
N ASN A 99 11.32 -3.59 18.63
CA ASN A 99 10.01 -3.14 19.11
C ASN A 99 9.35 -2.15 18.15
N SER A 100 10.11 -1.27 17.51
CA SER A 100 9.58 -0.32 16.51
C SER A 100 9.02 -1.03 15.28
N TYR A 101 9.63 -2.12 14.83
CA TYR A 101 9.05 -2.99 13.79
C TYR A 101 7.73 -3.61 14.23
N GLY A 102 7.66 -4.09 15.49
CA GLY A 102 6.41 -4.60 16.06
C GLY A 102 5.30 -3.57 16.03
N VAL A 103 5.57 -2.32 16.41
CA VAL A 103 4.60 -1.22 16.36
C VAL A 103 4.09 -0.99 14.93
N ILE A 104 4.99 -0.97 13.94
CA ILE A 104 4.62 -0.79 12.52
C ILE A 104 3.77 -1.97 12.04
N ALA A 105 4.14 -3.20 12.36
CA ALA A 105 3.40 -4.40 11.97
C ALA A 105 1.98 -4.43 12.57
N TYR A 106 1.84 -4.10 13.85
CA TYR A 106 0.52 -3.99 14.49
C TYR A 106 -0.34 -2.89 13.87
N ALA A 107 0.24 -1.72 13.63
CA ALA A 107 -0.47 -0.62 12.98
C ALA A 107 -0.93 -1.02 11.56
N HIS A 108 -0.09 -1.68 10.79
CA HIS A 108 -0.47 -2.18 9.47
C HIS A 108 -1.63 -3.18 9.54
N ALA A 109 -1.58 -4.14 10.47
CA ALA A 109 -2.67 -5.09 10.68
C ALA A 109 -3.98 -4.40 11.10
N ASP A 110 -3.91 -3.35 11.92
CA ASP A 110 -5.07 -2.57 12.34
C ASP A 110 -5.69 -1.78 11.17
N GLU A 111 -4.85 -1.15 10.33
CA GLU A 111 -5.33 -0.46 9.13
C GLU A 111 -5.98 -1.42 8.12
N LEU A 112 -5.45 -2.63 7.95
CA LEU A 112 -6.10 -3.67 7.13
C LEU A 112 -7.47 -4.06 7.67
N LYS A 113 -7.62 -4.20 9.00
CA LYS A 113 -8.92 -4.48 9.64
C LYS A 113 -9.92 -3.36 9.42
N LYS A 114 -9.48 -2.10 9.37
CA LYS A 114 -10.33 -0.94 9.06
C LYS A 114 -10.69 -0.89 7.58
N PHE A 115 -9.73 -1.18 6.71
CA PHE A 115 -9.91 -1.16 5.25
C PHE A 115 -10.86 -2.25 4.76
N ALA A 116 -10.76 -3.47 5.29
CA ALA A 116 -11.50 -4.64 4.80
C ALA A 116 -13.03 -4.41 4.73
N PRO A 117 -13.73 -3.91 5.77
CA PRO A 117 -15.18 -3.67 5.69
C PRO A 117 -15.55 -2.55 4.73
N VAL A 118 -14.69 -1.53 4.57
CA VAL A 118 -14.92 -0.43 3.63
C VAL A 118 -14.82 -0.93 2.20
N PHE A 119 -13.80 -1.73 1.90
CA PHE A 119 -13.64 -2.36 0.59
C PHE A 119 -14.75 -3.38 0.29
N ALA A 120 -15.16 -4.18 1.28
CA ALA A 120 -16.25 -5.14 1.13
C ALA A 120 -17.58 -4.45 0.74
N ALA A 121 -17.86 -3.26 1.26
CA ALA A 121 -19.04 -2.48 0.89
C ALA A 121 -19.01 -2.01 -0.57
N LEU A 122 -17.84 -1.65 -1.09
CA LEU A 122 -17.63 -1.35 -2.51
C LEU A 122 -17.75 -2.62 -3.35
N TYR A 123 -17.07 -3.69 -2.96
CA TYR A 123 -17.06 -4.98 -3.66
C TYR A 123 -18.47 -5.56 -3.83
N ALA A 124 -19.33 -5.43 -2.82
CA ALA A 124 -20.72 -5.87 -2.90
C ALA A 124 -21.52 -5.17 -4.00
N ARG A 125 -21.10 -3.96 -4.40
CA ARG A 125 -21.73 -3.17 -5.47
C ARG A 125 -21.06 -3.31 -6.84
N MET A 126 -19.98 -4.07 -6.92
CA MET A 126 -19.27 -4.33 -8.17
C MET A 126 -20.03 -5.33 -9.04
N SER A 127 -19.92 -5.15 -10.37
CA SER A 127 -20.30 -6.18 -11.33
C SER A 127 -19.36 -7.38 -11.25
N ASP A 128 -19.75 -8.52 -11.81
CA ASP A 128 -18.92 -9.73 -11.81
C ASP A 128 -17.56 -9.49 -12.48
N ALA A 129 -17.54 -8.69 -13.56
CA ALA A 129 -16.29 -8.31 -14.24
C ALA A 129 -15.38 -7.45 -13.35
N GLN A 130 -15.94 -6.52 -12.58
CA GLN A 130 -15.17 -5.72 -11.63
C GLN A 130 -14.65 -6.56 -10.47
N LYS A 131 -15.47 -7.50 -9.95
CA LYS A 131 -15.05 -8.45 -8.90
C LYS A 131 -13.90 -9.32 -9.36
N ALA A 132 -14.00 -9.91 -10.56
CA ALA A 132 -12.92 -10.71 -11.14
C ALA A 132 -11.62 -9.91 -11.27
N GLN A 133 -11.70 -8.65 -11.67
CA GLN A 133 -10.55 -7.74 -11.75
C GLN A 133 -9.94 -7.46 -10.38
N ALA A 134 -10.76 -7.22 -9.36
CA ALA A 134 -10.31 -6.99 -7.99
C ALA A 134 -9.66 -8.25 -7.41
N ASP A 135 -10.29 -9.42 -7.57
CA ASP A 135 -9.77 -10.70 -7.08
C ASP A 135 -8.41 -11.03 -7.70
N GLU A 136 -8.24 -10.76 -8.99
CA GLU A 136 -6.97 -10.96 -9.68
C GLU A 136 -5.88 -10.04 -9.13
N LEU A 137 -6.21 -8.77 -8.94
CA LEU A 137 -5.28 -7.78 -8.42
C LEU A 137 -4.76 -8.17 -7.03
N PHE A 138 -5.66 -8.56 -6.12
CA PHE A 138 -5.29 -8.94 -4.75
C PHE A 138 -4.55 -10.28 -4.70
N ARG A 139 -4.89 -11.23 -5.56
CA ARG A 139 -4.18 -12.51 -5.64
C ARG A 139 -2.71 -12.36 -6.05
N HIS A 140 -2.43 -11.51 -7.03
CA HIS A 140 -1.06 -11.24 -7.46
C HIS A 140 -0.26 -10.45 -6.41
N GLY A 141 -0.90 -9.51 -5.72
CA GLY A 141 -0.27 -8.78 -4.62
C GLY A 141 0.18 -9.67 -3.46
N ALA A 142 -0.57 -10.72 -3.16
CA ALA A 142 -0.20 -11.69 -2.13
C ALA A 142 1.02 -12.54 -2.54
N GLN A 143 1.11 -12.97 -3.80
CA GLN A 143 2.22 -13.77 -4.31
C GLN A 143 3.56 -13.03 -4.30
N ASP A 144 3.54 -11.72 -4.60
CA ASP A 144 4.76 -10.89 -4.54
C ASP A 144 5.27 -10.72 -3.10
N THR A 145 4.39 -10.78 -2.11
CA THR A 145 4.76 -10.69 -0.69
C THR A 145 5.38 -12.01 -0.18
N ASP A 146 4.89 -13.15 -0.59
CA ASP A 146 5.44 -14.47 -0.21
C ASP A 146 6.86 -14.69 -0.74
N HIS A 147 7.19 -14.15 -1.91
CA HIS A 147 8.54 -14.23 -2.47
C HIS A 147 9.57 -13.44 -1.64
N LEU A 148 9.15 -12.35 -0.99
CA LEU A 148 10.03 -11.54 -0.14
C LEU A 148 10.26 -12.15 1.24
N LEU A 149 9.34 -13.01 1.72
CA LEU A 149 9.47 -13.70 3.01
C LEU A 149 10.28 -15.01 2.91
N SER A 150 10.60 -15.46 1.68
CA SER A 150 11.37 -16.67 1.40
C SER A 150 12.86 -16.42 1.12
N LEU A 151 13.34 -15.18 1.25
CA LEU A 151 14.75 -14.75 1.19
C LEU A 151 15.30 -14.47 2.57
#